data_626017d342573b992fef255a306fb301
#
_entry.id   626017d342573b992fef255a306fb301
#
_cell.length_a   1.000
_cell.length_b   1.000
_cell.length_c   1.000
_cell.angle_alpha   90.00
_cell.angle_beta   90.00
_cell.angle_gamma   90.00
#
_symmetry.space_group_name_H-M   'P 1'
#
loop_
_entity.id
_entity.type
_entity.pdbx_description
1 polymer ?
#
loop_
_entity_poly.entity_id
_entity_poly.type
_entity_poly.pdbx_seq_one_letter_code
_entity_poly.pdbx_strand_id
1 'polypeptide(L)'
;MLDVIGFVEKQKQELKLAVAEAVQIAGKRPRLCIITDNQNFDANQSYIKSKMKFAEEVGIGCDVVHVDDVESLSVRFWNYNGVIIQFPFLDYSFDEFRELVSGIVPPSLDVDGLGENALFDACTPLGIKLYIEHLRQTGVINKENVTVNIIGYGGLVGEPLAKMLMKQKDYTVCVTRSTTDSWVSDNFQASADVNVCATPTHNLIKYPNLYKVYIDCGCNLVNGKLLGNVSREAYCEEGLITPVPNGVGRLTVLALYKNVFANFLMRNLKI
;
A
#
# COMPACT_ATOMS: atom_id res chain seq x y z
N MET A 1 3.90 12.90 -15.92
CA MET A 1 3.82 12.26 -14.57
C MET A 1 2.49 11.54 -14.44
N LEU A 2 2.45 10.36 -13.80
CA LEU A 2 1.21 9.57 -13.63
C LEU A 2 0.23 10.25 -12.66
N ASP A 3 -1.06 10.30 -13.02
CA ASP A 3 -2.12 10.89 -12.19
C ASP A 3 -2.66 9.91 -11.14
N VAL A 4 -1.88 9.68 -10.08
CA VAL A 4 -2.31 8.88 -8.93
C VAL A 4 -3.41 9.59 -8.15
N ILE A 5 -3.37 10.91 -8.08
CA ILE A 5 -4.33 11.70 -7.29
C ILE A 5 -5.72 11.57 -7.89
N GLY A 6 -5.88 11.80 -9.20
CA GLY A 6 -7.17 11.67 -9.88
C GLY A 6 -7.73 10.26 -9.80
N PHE A 7 -6.88 9.23 -9.93
CA PHE A 7 -7.31 7.85 -9.73
C PHE A 7 -7.85 7.61 -8.31
N VAL A 8 -7.09 8.01 -7.28
CA VAL A 8 -7.51 7.79 -5.87
C VAL A 8 -8.78 8.56 -5.56
N GLU A 9 -8.92 9.81 -6.02
CA GLU A 9 -10.13 10.59 -5.78
C GLU A 9 -11.37 9.94 -6.43
N LYS A 10 -11.25 9.44 -7.65
CA LYS A 10 -12.34 8.69 -8.31
C LYS A 10 -12.73 7.45 -7.51
N GLN A 11 -11.76 6.61 -7.15
CA GLN A 11 -11.99 5.39 -6.37
C GLN A 11 -12.56 5.68 -4.97
N LYS A 12 -12.15 6.79 -4.36
CA LYS A 12 -12.68 7.25 -3.07
C LYS A 12 -14.17 7.62 -3.18
N GLN A 13 -14.57 8.31 -4.24
CA GLN A 13 -16.00 8.64 -4.45
C GLN A 13 -16.84 7.37 -4.66
N GLU A 14 -16.35 6.42 -5.44
CA GLU A 14 -17.02 5.12 -5.64
C GLU A 14 -17.16 4.37 -4.30
N LEU A 15 -16.09 4.31 -3.50
CA LEU A 15 -16.10 3.69 -2.17
C LEU A 15 -17.09 4.40 -1.22
N LYS A 16 -17.12 5.73 -1.22
CA LYS A 16 -18.05 6.52 -0.40
C LYS A 16 -19.50 6.16 -0.68
N LEU A 17 -19.89 6.06 -1.94
CA LEU A 17 -21.25 5.69 -2.34
C LEU A 17 -21.59 4.26 -1.89
N ALA A 18 -20.68 3.31 -2.12
CA ALA A 18 -20.87 1.92 -1.71
C ALA A 18 -20.98 1.78 -0.17
N VAL A 19 -20.16 2.51 0.59
CA VAL A 19 -20.24 2.54 2.06
C VAL A 19 -21.59 3.09 2.51
N ALA A 20 -22.07 4.20 1.92
CA ALA A 20 -23.34 4.81 2.29
C ALA A 20 -24.51 3.85 2.07
N GLU A 21 -24.55 3.15 0.93
CA GLU A 21 -25.55 2.13 0.63
C GLU A 21 -25.50 0.96 1.62
N ALA A 22 -24.32 0.43 1.87
CA ALA A 22 -24.14 -0.68 2.80
C ALA A 22 -24.52 -0.32 4.25
N VAL A 23 -24.26 0.92 4.67
CA VAL A 23 -24.67 1.44 5.99
C VAL A 23 -26.20 1.52 6.11
N GLN A 24 -26.91 1.94 5.06
CA GLN A 24 -28.38 1.93 5.05
C GLN A 24 -28.94 0.52 5.22
N ILE A 25 -28.36 -0.47 4.57
CA ILE A 25 -28.80 -1.87 4.65
C ILE A 25 -28.45 -2.48 6.01
N ALA A 26 -27.23 -2.28 6.51
CA ALA A 26 -26.74 -2.91 7.73
C ALA A 26 -27.16 -2.20 9.04
N GLY A 27 -27.64 -0.96 8.97
CA GLY A 27 -28.00 -0.13 10.13
C GLY A 27 -26.79 0.30 10.99
N LYS A 28 -25.57 0.08 10.53
CA LYS A 28 -24.32 0.45 11.22
C LYS A 28 -23.21 0.72 10.21
N ARG A 29 -22.21 1.50 10.62
CA ARG A 29 -21.08 1.86 9.76
C ARG A 29 -19.85 0.96 9.99
N PRO A 30 -19.00 0.76 8.96
CA PRO A 30 -17.70 0.10 9.13
C PRO A 30 -16.80 0.90 10.09
N ARG A 31 -15.91 0.21 10.80
CA ARG A 31 -14.96 0.82 11.74
C ARG A 31 -13.57 0.22 11.60
N LEU A 32 -12.55 1.08 11.62
CA LEU A 32 -11.13 0.75 11.68
C LEU A 32 -10.57 1.14 13.05
N CYS A 33 -9.74 0.29 13.63
CA CYS A 33 -8.88 0.63 14.77
C CYS A 33 -7.43 0.77 14.29
N ILE A 34 -6.79 1.88 14.60
CA ILE A 34 -5.36 2.10 14.40
C ILE A 34 -4.69 2.05 15.77
N ILE A 35 -3.80 1.10 15.98
CA ILE A 35 -2.98 1.00 17.18
C ILE A 35 -1.64 1.64 16.87
N THR A 36 -1.18 2.52 17.74
CA THR A 36 0.13 3.19 17.64
C THR A 36 0.74 3.32 19.02
N ASP A 37 2.05 3.36 19.10
CA ASP A 37 2.75 3.62 20.35
C ASP A 37 3.04 5.13 20.51
N ASN A 38 3.34 5.52 21.76
CA ASN A 38 3.67 6.91 22.09
C ASN A 38 5.10 7.27 21.68
N GLN A 39 6.01 6.31 21.61
CA GLN A 39 7.43 6.53 21.26
C GLN A 39 7.58 6.97 19.80
N ASN A 40 6.84 6.35 18.89
CA ASN A 40 6.90 6.64 17.45
C ASN A 40 5.80 7.60 16.99
N PHE A 41 5.08 8.25 17.89
CA PHE A 41 3.92 9.08 17.55
C PHE A 41 4.25 10.17 16.54
N ASP A 42 5.34 10.90 16.70
CA ASP A 42 5.72 11.98 15.78
C ASP A 42 6.02 11.47 14.38
N ALA A 43 6.69 10.32 14.26
CA ALA A 43 6.95 9.67 12.98
C ALA A 43 5.67 9.20 12.30
N ASN A 44 4.72 8.68 13.08
CA ASN A 44 3.47 8.10 12.60
C ASN A 44 2.36 9.12 12.35
N GLN A 45 2.43 10.31 12.98
CA GLN A 45 1.35 11.28 13.03
C GLN A 45 0.79 11.66 11.64
N SER A 46 1.67 11.91 10.66
CA SER A 46 1.25 12.30 9.31
C SER A 46 0.49 11.18 8.59
N TYR A 47 0.93 9.92 8.77
CA TYR A 47 0.28 8.75 8.20
C TYR A 47 -1.08 8.49 8.85
N ILE A 48 -1.16 8.58 10.18
CA ILE A 48 -2.40 8.42 10.94
C ILE A 48 -3.40 9.50 10.54
N LYS A 49 -3.00 10.78 10.49
CA LYS A 49 -3.87 11.88 10.03
C LYS A 49 -4.41 11.66 8.62
N SER A 50 -3.57 11.17 7.70
CA SER A 50 -4.00 10.86 6.33
C SER A 50 -5.06 9.75 6.30
N LYS A 51 -4.87 8.69 7.08
CA LYS A 51 -5.83 7.60 7.22
C LYS A 51 -7.14 8.09 7.83
N MET A 52 -7.10 8.83 8.94
CA MET A 52 -8.31 9.38 9.59
C MET A 52 -9.11 10.29 8.65
N LYS A 53 -8.43 11.17 7.91
CA LYS A 53 -9.08 12.04 6.92
C LYS A 53 -9.78 11.23 5.83
N PHE A 54 -9.12 10.21 5.29
CA PHE A 54 -9.73 9.35 4.28
C PHE A 54 -10.96 8.60 4.83
N ALA A 55 -10.88 8.09 6.07
CA ALA A 55 -12.00 7.44 6.76
C ALA A 55 -13.24 8.34 6.83
N GLU A 56 -13.04 9.59 7.29
CA GLU A 56 -14.09 10.59 7.38
C GLU A 56 -14.73 10.87 6.02
N GLU A 57 -13.92 11.05 4.98
CA GLU A 57 -14.37 11.34 3.63
C GLU A 57 -15.21 10.21 3.02
N VAL A 58 -14.94 8.93 3.38
CA VAL A 58 -15.71 7.77 2.87
C VAL A 58 -16.79 7.26 3.83
N GLY A 59 -16.95 7.86 5.00
CA GLY A 59 -17.99 7.49 5.97
C GLY A 59 -17.66 6.26 6.83
N ILE A 60 -16.38 5.89 6.94
CA ILE A 60 -15.88 4.81 7.80
C ILE A 60 -15.44 5.40 9.15
N GLY A 61 -15.82 4.78 10.27
CA GLY A 61 -15.32 5.17 11.59
C GLY A 61 -13.85 4.78 11.75
N CYS A 62 -13.06 5.64 12.39
CA CYS A 62 -11.65 5.39 12.63
C CYS A 62 -11.29 5.82 14.05
N ASP A 63 -10.83 4.87 14.86
CA ASP A 63 -10.36 5.14 16.21
C ASP A 63 -8.85 4.92 16.27
N VAL A 64 -8.15 5.77 17.03
CA VAL A 64 -6.72 5.63 17.28
C VAL A 64 -6.53 5.25 18.76
N VAL A 65 -5.80 4.18 19.00
CA VAL A 65 -5.46 3.67 20.33
C VAL A 65 -3.96 3.82 20.52
N HIS A 66 -3.58 4.55 21.54
CA HIS A 66 -2.20 4.73 21.95
C HIS A 66 -1.85 3.72 23.03
N VAL A 67 -0.69 3.12 22.92
CA VAL A 67 -0.16 2.17 23.90
C VAL A 67 1.28 2.54 24.28
N ASP A 68 1.68 2.23 25.52
CA ASP A 68 3.05 2.39 25.97
C ASP A 68 3.87 1.10 25.77
N ASP A 69 3.20 -0.04 25.83
CA ASP A 69 3.74 -1.38 25.63
C ASP A 69 2.67 -2.32 25.07
N VAL A 70 3.08 -3.54 24.73
CA VAL A 70 2.16 -4.56 24.17
C VAL A 70 1.17 -5.07 25.22
N GLU A 71 1.59 -5.15 26.48
CA GLU A 71 0.76 -5.65 27.60
C GLU A 71 -0.38 -4.67 27.91
N SER A 72 -0.20 -3.38 27.64
CA SER A 72 -1.24 -2.36 27.82
C SER A 72 -2.33 -2.41 26.76
N LEU A 73 -2.19 -3.26 25.73
CA LEU A 73 -3.12 -3.36 24.63
C LEU A 73 -4.45 -3.97 25.07
N SER A 74 -5.46 -3.12 25.27
CA SER A 74 -6.82 -3.51 25.67
C SER A 74 -7.85 -3.11 24.60
N VAL A 75 -7.78 -3.75 23.43
CA VAL A 75 -8.70 -3.47 22.31
C VAL A 75 -9.75 -4.55 22.19
N ARG A 76 -11.03 -4.13 22.15
CA ARG A 76 -12.14 -5.03 21.87
C ARG A 76 -12.33 -5.18 20.37
N PHE A 77 -11.55 -6.06 19.75
CA PHE A 77 -11.47 -6.26 18.31
C PHE A 77 -12.82 -6.52 17.62
N TRP A 78 -13.79 -7.14 18.30
CA TRP A 78 -15.11 -7.42 17.70
C TRP A 78 -15.94 -6.16 17.35
N ASN A 79 -15.56 -5.00 17.89
CA ASN A 79 -16.21 -3.74 17.56
C ASN A 79 -15.75 -3.14 16.22
N TYR A 80 -14.74 -3.74 15.59
CA TYR A 80 -14.10 -3.23 14.39
C TYR A 80 -14.24 -4.19 13.21
N ASN A 81 -14.16 -3.63 12.00
CA ASN A 81 -14.07 -4.36 10.74
C ASN A 81 -12.64 -4.41 10.21
N GLY A 82 -11.74 -3.73 10.87
CA GLY A 82 -10.31 -3.79 10.61
C GLY A 82 -9.52 -3.28 11.79
N VAL A 83 -8.35 -3.85 11.98
CA VAL A 83 -7.36 -3.44 12.98
C VAL A 83 -6.03 -3.37 12.29
N ILE A 84 -5.29 -2.31 12.52
CA ILE A 84 -3.91 -2.17 12.09
C ILE A 84 -3.04 -1.75 13.26
N ILE A 85 -1.81 -2.21 13.29
CA ILE A 85 -0.75 -1.66 14.14
C ILE A 85 0.11 -0.79 13.24
N GLN A 86 0.25 0.48 13.56
CA GLN A 86 0.98 1.43 12.71
C GLN A 86 2.48 1.27 12.90
N PHE A 87 3.19 0.92 11.83
CA PHE A 87 4.66 0.84 11.83
C PHE A 87 5.27 2.22 11.49
N PRO A 88 6.43 2.61 12.08
CA PRO A 88 7.18 1.90 13.12
C PRO A 88 6.39 1.78 14.43
N PHE A 89 6.67 0.72 15.20
CA PHE A 89 5.96 0.42 16.45
C PHE A 89 6.96 -0.06 17.48
N LEU A 90 7.08 0.66 18.61
CA LEU A 90 8.08 0.46 19.63
C LEU A 90 9.48 0.31 18.99
N ASP A 91 10.34 -0.57 19.53
CA ASP A 91 11.68 -0.84 19.01
C ASP A 91 11.73 -2.10 18.12
N TYR A 92 10.56 -2.59 17.63
CA TYR A 92 10.50 -3.78 16.81
C TYR A 92 11.14 -3.58 15.44
N SER A 93 12.01 -4.49 15.06
CA SER A 93 12.39 -4.67 13.65
C SER A 93 11.18 -5.07 12.82
N PHE A 94 11.29 -4.99 11.50
CA PHE A 94 10.14 -5.32 10.64
C PHE A 94 9.67 -6.78 10.76
N ASP A 95 10.61 -7.72 10.90
CA ASP A 95 10.26 -9.14 11.01
C ASP A 95 9.59 -9.43 12.36
N GLU A 96 10.12 -8.93 13.47
CA GLU A 96 9.50 -9.00 14.79
C GLU A 96 8.11 -8.34 14.81
N PHE A 97 7.97 -7.21 14.12
CA PHE A 97 6.69 -6.52 13.99
C PHE A 97 5.63 -7.38 13.27
N ARG A 98 6.00 -8.11 12.22
CA ARG A 98 5.09 -9.03 11.54
C ARG A 98 4.65 -10.20 12.44
N GLU A 99 5.58 -10.74 13.22
CA GLU A 99 5.27 -11.78 14.22
C GLU A 99 4.32 -11.22 15.29
N LEU A 100 4.56 -10.01 15.77
CA LEU A 100 3.69 -9.31 16.71
C LEU A 100 2.26 -9.14 16.14
N VAL A 101 2.13 -8.65 14.91
CA VAL A 101 0.82 -8.50 14.24
C VAL A 101 0.12 -9.85 14.17
N SER A 102 0.84 -10.91 13.78
CA SER A 102 0.30 -12.27 13.67
C SER A 102 -0.17 -12.84 15.02
N GLY A 103 0.49 -12.44 16.11
CA GLY A 103 0.15 -12.88 17.47
C GLY A 103 -1.02 -12.12 18.11
N ILE A 104 -1.24 -10.87 17.71
CA ILE A 104 -2.20 -9.97 18.37
C ILE A 104 -3.46 -9.77 17.55
N VAL A 105 -3.32 -9.50 16.24
CA VAL A 105 -4.45 -9.16 15.38
C VAL A 105 -5.05 -10.43 14.79
N PRO A 106 -6.34 -10.71 15.03
CA PRO A 106 -7.00 -11.85 14.38
C PRO A 106 -6.86 -11.76 12.85
N PRO A 107 -6.53 -12.86 12.14
CA PRO A 107 -6.33 -12.86 10.69
C PRO A 107 -7.47 -12.24 9.89
N SER A 108 -8.71 -12.41 10.36
CA SER A 108 -9.91 -11.81 9.73
C SER A 108 -10.07 -10.31 9.99
N LEU A 109 -9.23 -9.71 10.83
CA LEU A 109 -9.25 -8.29 11.14
C LEU A 109 -7.97 -7.57 10.71
N ASP A 110 -6.93 -8.31 10.33
CA ASP A 110 -5.71 -7.75 9.76
C ASP A 110 -5.97 -7.24 8.35
N VAL A 111 -6.50 -6.04 8.26
CA VAL A 111 -6.82 -5.38 6.99
C VAL A 111 -5.62 -4.69 6.36
N ASP A 112 -4.48 -4.60 7.07
CA ASP A 112 -3.20 -4.16 6.47
C ASP A 112 -2.50 -5.31 5.74
N GLY A 113 -2.87 -6.57 6.08
CA GLY A 113 -2.37 -7.77 5.43
C GLY A 113 -0.90 -8.07 5.74
N LEU A 114 -0.44 -7.76 6.95
CA LEU A 114 0.96 -7.91 7.35
C LEU A 114 1.27 -9.20 8.10
N GLY A 115 0.29 -9.76 8.80
CA GLY A 115 0.41 -11.03 9.50
C GLY A 115 0.52 -12.21 8.53
N GLU A 116 1.12 -13.31 8.99
CA GLU A 116 1.38 -14.50 8.14
C GLU A 116 0.11 -15.12 7.55
N ASN A 117 -0.99 -15.10 8.30
CA ASN A 117 -2.26 -15.72 7.94
C ASN A 117 -3.36 -14.69 7.68
N ALA A 118 -3.00 -13.44 7.37
CA ALA A 118 -3.97 -12.41 7.05
C ALA A 118 -4.91 -12.86 5.91
N LEU A 119 -6.21 -12.59 6.06
CA LEU A 119 -7.19 -12.89 5.01
C LEU A 119 -7.19 -11.85 3.90
N PHE A 120 -6.60 -10.70 4.14
CA PHE A 120 -6.53 -9.59 3.21
C PHE A 120 -5.14 -9.47 2.61
N ASP A 121 -5.09 -9.06 1.35
CA ASP A 121 -3.84 -8.72 0.69
C ASP A 121 -3.19 -7.48 1.35
N ALA A 122 -1.87 -7.47 1.43
CA ALA A 122 -1.12 -6.34 1.95
C ALA A 122 -1.46 -5.04 1.20
N CYS A 123 -1.72 -3.96 1.96
CA CYS A 123 -2.32 -2.75 1.41
C CYS A 123 -1.49 -2.08 0.31
N THR A 124 -0.17 -1.95 0.48
CA THR A 124 0.68 -1.31 -0.54
C THR A 124 0.74 -2.12 -1.83
N PRO A 125 1.01 -3.44 -1.81
CA PRO A 125 0.91 -4.29 -2.99
C PRO A 125 -0.45 -4.26 -3.68
N LEU A 126 -1.54 -4.33 -2.92
CA LEU A 126 -2.90 -4.24 -3.45
C LEU A 126 -3.16 -2.89 -4.14
N GLY A 127 -2.75 -1.79 -3.52
CA GLY A 127 -2.88 -0.46 -4.10
C GLY A 127 -2.10 -0.31 -5.42
N ILE A 128 -0.88 -0.86 -5.48
CA ILE A 128 -0.06 -0.89 -6.69
C ILE A 128 -0.76 -1.70 -7.79
N LYS A 129 -1.24 -2.90 -7.47
CA LYS A 129 -1.96 -3.75 -8.41
C LYS A 129 -3.19 -3.04 -8.98
N LEU A 130 -4.04 -2.45 -8.13
CA LEU A 130 -5.22 -1.69 -8.57
C LEU A 130 -4.84 -0.54 -9.51
N TYR A 131 -3.71 0.10 -9.26
CA TYR A 131 -3.25 1.19 -10.13
C TYR A 131 -2.70 0.67 -11.47
N ILE A 132 -1.96 -0.44 -11.50
CA ILE A 132 -1.53 -1.08 -12.75
C ILE A 132 -2.77 -1.48 -13.60
N GLU A 133 -3.80 -2.03 -12.98
CA GLU A 133 -5.06 -2.38 -13.65
C GLU A 133 -5.75 -1.13 -14.23
N HIS A 134 -5.74 -0.02 -13.50
CA HIS A 134 -6.24 1.27 -14.00
C HIS A 134 -5.45 1.74 -15.23
N LEU A 135 -4.11 1.67 -15.19
CA LEU A 135 -3.26 2.07 -16.32
C LEU A 135 -3.51 1.20 -17.56
N ARG A 136 -3.86 -0.08 -17.38
CA ARG A 136 -4.31 -0.96 -18.48
C ARG A 136 -5.67 -0.51 -19.03
N GLN A 137 -6.64 -0.27 -18.18
CA GLN A 137 -8.00 0.16 -18.59
C GLN A 137 -8.01 1.50 -19.32
N THR A 138 -7.09 2.40 -19.00
CA THR A 138 -6.94 3.71 -19.63
C THR A 138 -6.02 3.71 -20.84
N GLY A 139 -5.45 2.56 -21.20
CA GLY A 139 -4.60 2.41 -22.39
C GLY A 139 -3.17 2.93 -22.21
N VAL A 140 -2.77 3.37 -21.02
CA VAL A 140 -1.37 3.71 -20.72
C VAL A 140 -0.46 2.49 -20.84
N ILE A 141 -0.97 1.33 -20.39
CA ILE A 141 -0.36 0.02 -20.62
C ILE A 141 -1.26 -0.72 -21.61
N ASN A 142 -0.84 -0.80 -22.86
CA ASN A 142 -1.63 -1.46 -23.92
C ASN A 142 -1.08 -2.86 -24.21
N LYS A 143 -1.22 -3.76 -23.24
CA LYS A 143 -0.82 -5.18 -23.34
C LYS A 143 -1.76 -6.09 -22.59
N GLU A 144 -2.02 -7.29 -23.13
CA GLU A 144 -2.76 -8.34 -22.44
C GLU A 144 -1.92 -8.98 -21.34
N ASN A 145 -0.66 -9.29 -21.62
CA ASN A 145 0.30 -9.79 -20.64
C ASN A 145 1.29 -8.67 -20.29
N VAL A 146 1.28 -8.25 -19.05
CA VAL A 146 2.11 -7.15 -18.53
C VAL A 146 3.36 -7.71 -17.84
N THR A 147 4.53 -7.30 -18.31
CA THR A 147 5.79 -7.63 -17.65
C THR A 147 6.07 -6.61 -16.56
N VAL A 148 6.12 -7.07 -15.31
CA VAL A 148 6.39 -6.26 -14.13
C VAL A 148 7.77 -6.66 -13.56
N ASN A 149 8.69 -5.71 -13.51
CA ASN A 149 9.95 -5.86 -12.82
C ASN A 149 9.88 -5.23 -11.44
N ILE A 150 10.10 -6.01 -10.39
CA ILE A 150 10.11 -5.56 -9.00
C ILE A 150 11.56 -5.40 -8.55
N ILE A 151 11.96 -4.15 -8.33
CA ILE A 151 13.30 -3.77 -7.88
C ILE A 151 13.27 -3.66 -6.36
N GLY A 152 13.86 -4.66 -5.67
CA GLY A 152 13.78 -4.83 -4.22
C GLY A 152 12.70 -5.85 -3.83
N TYR A 153 13.12 -7.03 -3.40
CA TYR A 153 12.21 -8.15 -3.09
C TYR A 153 11.77 -8.18 -1.63
N GLY A 154 12.57 -7.63 -0.72
CA GLY A 154 12.29 -7.71 0.72
C GLY A 154 11.17 -6.77 1.20
N GLY A 155 10.80 -6.91 2.45
CA GLY A 155 9.94 -5.98 3.18
C GLY A 155 8.47 -6.02 2.79
N LEU A 156 7.82 -4.88 3.02
CA LEU A 156 6.36 -4.70 2.93
C LEU A 156 5.78 -4.76 1.51
N VAL A 157 6.60 -4.59 0.47
CA VAL A 157 6.10 -4.34 -0.88
C VAL A 157 6.55 -5.41 -1.87
N GLY A 158 7.85 -5.63 -2.01
CA GLY A 158 8.39 -6.39 -3.13
C GLY A 158 7.94 -7.84 -3.17
N GLU A 159 8.15 -8.60 -2.09
CA GLU A 159 7.76 -10.01 -2.01
C GLU A 159 6.23 -10.21 -2.05
N PRO A 160 5.43 -9.49 -1.25
CA PRO A 160 3.97 -9.62 -1.31
C PRO A 160 3.41 -9.28 -2.69
N LEU A 161 3.92 -8.24 -3.35
CA LEU A 161 3.50 -7.87 -4.70
C LEU A 161 3.84 -8.96 -5.72
N ALA A 162 5.06 -9.50 -5.67
CA ALA A 162 5.46 -10.59 -6.56
C ALA A 162 4.53 -11.79 -6.39
N LYS A 163 4.28 -12.23 -5.15
CA LYS A 163 3.38 -13.35 -4.86
C LYS A 163 1.94 -13.08 -5.35
N MET A 164 1.47 -11.85 -5.21
CA MET A 164 0.13 -11.45 -5.65
C MET A 164 -0.02 -11.49 -7.17
N LEU A 165 0.95 -10.93 -7.91
CA LEU A 165 0.90 -10.87 -9.36
C LEU A 165 1.13 -12.24 -10.01
N MET A 166 2.04 -13.07 -9.46
CA MET A 166 2.30 -14.43 -9.97
C MET A 166 1.09 -15.37 -9.89
N LYS A 167 0.10 -15.08 -9.06
CA LYS A 167 -1.17 -15.83 -9.02
C LYS A 167 -2.07 -15.57 -10.23
N GLN A 168 -1.76 -14.56 -11.03
CA GLN A 168 -2.57 -14.13 -12.17
C GLN A 168 -1.87 -14.45 -13.49
N LYS A 169 -2.63 -14.89 -14.49
CA LYS A 169 -2.09 -15.37 -15.77
C LYS A 169 -1.63 -14.25 -16.71
N ASP A 170 -2.08 -13.04 -16.46
CA ASP A 170 -1.85 -11.86 -17.30
C ASP A 170 -0.65 -11.01 -16.83
N TYR A 171 0.16 -11.55 -15.91
CA TYR A 171 1.40 -10.93 -15.47
C TYR A 171 2.61 -11.85 -15.63
N THR A 172 3.69 -11.28 -16.17
CA THR A 172 5.04 -11.86 -16.10
C THR A 172 5.83 -11.07 -15.08
N VAL A 173 6.36 -11.73 -14.04
CA VAL A 173 7.02 -11.04 -12.93
C VAL A 173 8.52 -11.36 -12.95
N CYS A 174 9.33 -10.32 -13.02
CA CYS A 174 10.76 -10.35 -12.78
C CYS A 174 11.08 -9.73 -11.42
N VAL A 175 12.13 -10.19 -10.78
CA VAL A 175 12.57 -9.65 -9.47
C VAL A 175 14.05 -9.36 -9.51
N THR A 176 14.44 -8.16 -9.15
CA THR A 176 15.83 -7.77 -9.00
C THR A 176 16.16 -7.41 -7.55
N ARG A 177 17.35 -7.79 -7.11
CA ARG A 177 17.86 -7.56 -5.74
C ARG A 177 19.23 -6.89 -5.81
N SER A 178 19.77 -6.45 -4.69
CA SER A 178 21.13 -5.91 -4.60
C SER A 178 22.21 -6.90 -5.05
N THR A 179 21.91 -8.20 -4.99
CA THR A 179 22.79 -9.28 -5.45
C THR A 179 22.59 -9.66 -6.92
N THR A 180 21.62 -9.07 -7.61
CA THR A 180 21.41 -9.31 -9.04
C THR A 180 22.50 -8.60 -9.83
N ASP A 181 23.11 -9.31 -10.80
CA ASP A 181 24.07 -8.71 -11.71
C ASP A 181 23.52 -7.47 -12.39
N SER A 182 24.33 -6.41 -12.50
CA SER A 182 23.87 -5.11 -13.02
C SER A 182 23.34 -5.21 -14.45
N TRP A 183 24.01 -6.02 -15.31
CA TRP A 183 23.56 -6.21 -16.68
C TRP A 183 22.19 -6.89 -16.73
N VAL A 184 21.92 -7.88 -15.87
CA VAL A 184 20.61 -8.55 -15.75
C VAL A 184 19.56 -7.57 -15.25
N SER A 185 19.90 -6.77 -14.23
CA SER A 185 18.99 -5.76 -13.66
C SER A 185 18.61 -4.71 -14.71
N ASP A 186 19.56 -4.19 -15.46
CA ASP A 186 19.35 -3.18 -16.50
C ASP A 186 18.49 -3.73 -17.64
N ASN A 187 18.69 -4.99 -18.04
CA ASN A 187 17.88 -5.62 -19.08
C ASN A 187 16.43 -5.83 -18.61
N PHE A 188 16.22 -6.26 -17.37
CA PHE A 188 14.85 -6.38 -16.83
C PHE A 188 14.17 -5.02 -16.74
N GLN A 189 14.87 -3.99 -16.27
CA GLN A 189 14.35 -2.63 -16.22
C GLN A 189 13.97 -2.10 -17.61
N ALA A 190 14.79 -2.37 -18.61
CA ALA A 190 14.54 -1.90 -19.98
C ALA A 190 13.41 -2.66 -20.67
N SER A 191 13.28 -3.97 -20.42
CA SER A 191 12.28 -4.83 -21.07
C SER A 191 10.91 -4.81 -20.42
N ALA A 192 10.83 -4.59 -19.10
CA ALA A 192 9.56 -4.55 -18.38
C ALA A 192 8.64 -3.43 -18.87
N ASP A 193 7.34 -3.63 -18.77
CA ASP A 193 6.33 -2.59 -19.02
C ASP A 193 6.15 -1.70 -17.80
N VAL A 194 6.27 -2.30 -16.62
CA VAL A 194 6.17 -1.63 -15.31
C VAL A 194 7.39 -1.99 -14.47
N ASN A 195 8.06 -0.97 -13.95
CA ASN A 195 9.12 -1.11 -12.96
C ASN A 195 8.59 -0.63 -11.60
N VAL A 196 8.50 -1.51 -10.62
CA VAL A 196 8.12 -1.18 -9.25
C VAL A 196 9.38 -1.07 -8.41
N CYS A 197 9.70 0.13 -7.96
CA CYS A 197 10.91 0.41 -7.19
C CYS A 197 10.58 0.39 -5.69
N ALA A 198 11.00 -0.66 -4.98
CA ALA A 198 10.68 -0.92 -3.58
C ALA A 198 11.94 -1.18 -2.74
N THR A 199 12.88 -0.24 -2.77
CA THR A 199 14.15 -0.33 -2.03
C THR A 199 14.29 0.78 -1.00
N PRO A 200 15.15 0.62 0.03
CA PRO A 200 15.48 1.69 0.94
C PRO A 200 16.44 2.74 0.35
N THR A 201 16.82 2.62 -0.92
CA THR A 201 17.83 3.47 -1.57
C THR A 201 17.17 4.58 -2.37
N HIS A 202 17.34 5.83 -1.96
CA HIS A 202 16.87 6.98 -2.76
C HIS A 202 17.74 7.19 -4.01
N ASN A 203 17.16 7.78 -5.05
CA ASN A 203 17.82 8.10 -6.32
C ASN A 203 18.55 6.89 -6.96
N LEU A 204 18.00 5.68 -6.79
CA LEU A 204 18.55 4.45 -7.37
C LEU A 204 18.44 4.48 -8.90
N ILE A 205 17.30 4.91 -9.43
CA ILE A 205 17.05 5.01 -10.87
C ILE A 205 17.33 6.44 -11.32
N LYS A 206 18.50 6.65 -11.92
CA LYS A 206 18.94 7.98 -12.39
C LYS A 206 18.40 8.33 -13.77
N TYR A 207 18.28 7.34 -14.64
CA TYR A 207 17.90 7.51 -16.05
C TYR A 207 16.77 6.52 -16.42
N PRO A 208 15.53 6.79 -16.00
CA PRO A 208 14.41 5.93 -16.35
C PRO A 208 14.12 6.00 -17.85
N ASN A 209 13.69 4.90 -18.41
CA ASN A 209 13.14 4.88 -19.77
C ASN A 209 11.74 5.54 -19.74
N LEU A 210 11.60 6.69 -20.38
CA LEU A 210 10.36 7.49 -20.36
C LEU A 210 9.14 6.80 -20.99
N TYR A 211 9.35 5.75 -21.79
CA TYR A 211 8.28 4.93 -22.37
C TYR A 211 7.83 3.77 -21.45
N LYS A 212 8.39 3.67 -20.24
CA LYS A 212 8.06 2.64 -19.27
C LYS A 212 7.43 3.26 -18.03
N VAL A 213 6.54 2.50 -17.41
CA VAL A 213 5.91 2.91 -16.14
C VAL A 213 6.86 2.64 -14.99
N TYR A 214 7.05 3.64 -14.13
CA TYR A 214 7.77 3.50 -12.86
C TYR A 214 6.83 3.79 -11.70
N ILE A 215 6.63 2.77 -10.85
CA ILE A 215 5.89 2.90 -9.59
C ILE A 215 6.93 3.03 -8.48
N ASP A 216 7.11 4.23 -7.99
CA ASP A 216 8.11 4.58 -6.99
C ASP A 216 7.55 4.44 -5.58
N CYS A 217 7.96 3.38 -4.87
CA CYS A 217 7.57 3.11 -3.48
C CYS A 217 8.56 3.71 -2.47
N GLY A 218 9.60 4.41 -2.94
CA GLY A 218 10.61 5.00 -2.07
C GLY A 218 10.01 6.00 -1.09
N CYS A 219 10.44 5.91 0.17
CA CYS A 219 10.00 6.78 1.25
C CYS A 219 11.20 7.14 2.13
N ASN A 220 12.16 7.85 1.54
CA ASN A 220 13.42 8.18 2.21
C ASN A 220 13.40 9.65 2.64
N LEU A 221 13.48 9.91 3.95
CA LEU A 221 13.58 11.26 4.48
C LEU A 221 15.05 11.72 4.45
N VAL A 222 15.38 12.63 3.53
CA VAL A 222 16.74 13.19 3.37
C VAL A 222 16.67 14.70 3.49
N ASN A 223 17.35 15.26 4.49
CA ASN A 223 17.34 16.70 4.77
C ASN A 223 15.92 17.31 4.85
N GLY A 224 15.00 16.61 5.51
CA GLY A 224 13.61 17.06 5.67
C GLY A 224 12.74 16.93 4.41
N LYS A 225 13.26 16.35 3.33
CA LYS A 225 12.51 16.11 2.08
C LYS A 225 12.32 14.63 1.85
N LEU A 226 11.11 14.24 1.46
CA LEU A 226 10.82 12.87 1.06
C LEU A 226 11.34 12.63 -0.36
N LEU A 227 12.23 11.63 -0.51
CA LEU A 227 12.81 11.23 -1.78
C LEU A 227 12.40 9.79 -2.12
N GLY A 228 12.12 9.57 -3.41
CA GLY A 228 11.83 8.26 -3.96
C GLY A 228 13.07 7.47 -4.39
N ASN A 229 12.82 6.31 -4.97
CA ASN A 229 13.86 5.49 -5.60
C ASN A 229 14.27 6.04 -6.98
N VAL A 230 13.36 6.73 -7.68
CA VAL A 230 13.64 7.40 -8.95
C VAL A 230 14.18 8.79 -8.68
N SER A 231 15.25 9.17 -9.39
CA SER A 231 15.85 10.51 -9.23
C SER A 231 14.88 11.62 -9.61
N ARG A 232 14.89 12.72 -8.86
CA ARG A 232 14.03 13.89 -9.15
C ARG A 232 14.32 14.56 -10.48
N GLU A 233 15.57 14.52 -10.91
CA GLU A 233 15.98 15.04 -12.22
C GLU A 233 15.33 14.26 -13.38
N ALA A 234 14.87 13.04 -13.11
CA ALA A 234 14.16 12.20 -14.07
C ALA A 234 12.66 12.49 -14.16
N TYR A 235 12.10 13.29 -13.24
CA TYR A 235 10.69 13.68 -13.27
C TYR A 235 10.48 14.79 -14.31
N CYS A 236 9.98 14.38 -15.48
CA CYS A 236 9.53 15.29 -16.53
C CYS A 236 8.01 15.08 -16.79
N GLU A 237 7.39 16.01 -17.50
CA GLU A 237 5.96 15.94 -17.83
C GLU A 237 5.61 14.67 -18.62
N GLU A 238 6.51 14.23 -19.47
CA GLU A 238 6.35 13.05 -20.34
C GLU A 238 6.61 11.72 -19.63
N GLY A 239 7.26 11.75 -18.46
CA GLY A 239 7.64 10.53 -17.73
C GLY A 239 6.45 9.83 -17.10
N LEU A 240 6.35 8.52 -17.30
CA LEU A 240 5.32 7.65 -16.69
C LEU A 240 5.76 7.19 -15.28
N ILE A 241 5.93 8.15 -14.36
CA ILE A 241 6.46 7.93 -13.00
C ILE A 241 5.41 8.36 -11.97
N THR A 242 5.18 7.54 -10.94
CA THR A 242 4.33 7.96 -9.80
C THR A 242 5.06 9.01 -8.95
N PRO A 243 4.38 10.07 -8.49
CA PRO A 243 5.03 11.11 -7.69
C PRO A 243 5.45 10.64 -6.30
N VAL A 244 6.55 11.19 -5.78
CA VAL A 244 6.94 11.10 -4.38
C VAL A 244 7.18 12.52 -3.85
N PRO A 245 6.42 12.97 -2.85
CA PRO A 245 5.25 12.35 -2.20
C PRO A 245 3.98 12.31 -3.10
N ASN A 246 2.88 11.82 -2.54
CA ASN A 246 1.54 11.76 -3.14
C ASN A 246 1.32 10.66 -4.21
N GLY A 247 2.21 9.69 -4.30
CA GLY A 247 2.07 8.49 -5.13
C GLY A 247 1.56 7.28 -4.34
N VAL A 248 2.41 6.28 -4.19
CA VAL A 248 2.08 4.95 -3.62
C VAL A 248 1.45 5.02 -2.23
N GLY A 249 1.84 5.97 -1.37
CA GLY A 249 1.20 6.13 -0.05
C GLY A 249 -0.30 6.38 -0.11
N ARG A 250 -0.80 7.08 -1.14
CA ARG A 250 -2.25 7.28 -1.36
C ARG A 250 -2.94 6.01 -1.83
N LEU A 251 -2.26 5.19 -2.64
CA LEU A 251 -2.75 3.89 -3.08
C LEU A 251 -2.87 2.93 -1.89
N THR A 252 -1.91 2.96 -0.97
CA THR A 252 -1.93 2.17 0.27
C THR A 252 -3.15 2.51 1.13
N VAL A 253 -3.44 3.79 1.34
CA VAL A 253 -4.60 4.22 2.13
C VAL A 253 -5.92 3.81 1.44
N LEU A 254 -6.02 3.96 0.14
CA LEU A 254 -7.18 3.48 -0.62
C LEU A 254 -7.40 1.97 -0.43
N ALA A 255 -6.35 1.17 -0.59
CA ALA A 255 -6.40 -0.28 -0.44
C ALA A 255 -6.82 -0.69 0.98
N LEU A 256 -6.30 -0.03 2.00
CA LEU A 256 -6.69 -0.24 3.40
C LEU A 256 -8.21 -0.10 3.58
N TYR A 257 -8.79 0.99 3.10
CA TYR A 257 -10.23 1.21 3.28
C TYR A 257 -11.10 0.32 2.38
N LYS A 258 -10.58 -0.16 1.24
CA LYS A 258 -11.23 -1.23 0.47
C LYS A 258 -11.25 -2.55 1.27
N ASN A 259 -10.15 -2.92 1.94
CA ASN A 259 -10.10 -4.11 2.80
C ASN A 259 -11.05 -3.98 4.00
N VAL A 260 -11.08 -2.84 4.70
CA VAL A 260 -12.02 -2.58 5.80
C VAL A 260 -13.47 -2.74 5.33
N PHE A 261 -13.80 -2.18 4.18
CA PHE A 261 -15.15 -2.24 3.62
C PHE A 261 -15.51 -3.66 3.17
N ALA A 262 -14.59 -4.38 2.53
CA ALA A 262 -14.79 -5.78 2.15
C ALA A 262 -15.09 -6.65 3.38
N ASN A 263 -14.32 -6.48 4.47
CA ASN A 263 -14.59 -7.19 5.72
C ASN A 263 -15.95 -6.81 6.33
N PHE A 264 -16.34 -5.53 6.25
CA PHE A 264 -17.66 -5.11 6.70
C PHE A 264 -18.77 -5.83 5.93
N LEU A 265 -18.66 -5.92 4.61
CA LEU A 265 -19.64 -6.62 3.76
C LEU A 265 -19.73 -8.11 4.13
N MET A 266 -18.60 -8.81 4.20
CA MET A 266 -18.55 -10.23 4.58
C MET A 266 -19.20 -10.52 5.94
N ARG A 267 -18.98 -9.65 6.93
CA ARG A 267 -19.48 -9.86 8.30
C ARG A 267 -20.92 -9.44 8.53
N ASN A 268 -21.48 -8.58 7.69
CA ASN A 268 -22.80 -7.97 7.95
C ASN A 268 -23.84 -8.20 6.85
N LEU A 269 -23.42 -8.47 5.62
CA LEU A 269 -24.35 -8.63 4.49
C LEU A 269 -24.34 -10.03 3.89
N LYS A 270 -23.55 -10.98 4.46
CA LYS A 270 -23.46 -12.39 4.02
C LYS A 270 -23.22 -12.53 2.51
N ILE A 271 -22.41 -11.61 1.94
CA ILE A 271 -22.00 -11.63 0.54
C ILE A 271 -20.71 -12.42 0.39
#